data_303216463fd8710bcd9238e1260fba24
#
_entry.id   303216463fd8710bcd9238e1260fba24
#
_cell.length_a   1.000
_cell.length_b   1.000
_cell.length_c   1.000
_cell.angle_alpha   90.00
_cell.angle_beta   90.00
_cell.angle_gamma   90.00
#
_symmetry.space_group_name_H-M   'P 1'
#
loop_
_entity.id
_entity.type
_entity.pdbx_description
1 polymer ?
#
loop_
_entity_poly.entity_id
_entity_poly.type
_entity_poly.pdbx_seq_one_letter_code
_entity_poly.pdbx_strand_id
1 'polypeptide(L)'
;MIRLAQPAELPYLQEIENASGEAFRDIGMPEIADDDPMSLEDLAEHDVWVAIGAEGVPVAFIAAGDVDGAVHVHQVSVHPSHARQGIGAALIEHVTRSERAVTLTTFRDVPWNQPYYERLGFRAMEFHAVAEASPGLAEIMREEASRGLDPATRVAMALLPAKERP
;
A
#
# COMPACT_ATOMS: atom_id res chain seq x y z
N MET A 1 17.13 3.24 -7.28
CA MET A 1 16.77 2.25 -8.33
C MET A 1 15.63 1.40 -7.85
N ILE A 2 14.64 1.19 -8.69
CA ILE A 2 13.48 0.32 -8.40
C ILE A 2 13.52 -0.88 -9.33
N ARG A 3 13.38 -2.08 -8.77
CA ARG A 3 13.36 -3.34 -9.53
C ARG A 3 12.43 -4.35 -8.86
N LEU A 4 12.12 -5.43 -9.56
CA LEU A 4 11.38 -6.56 -8.96
C LEU A 4 12.19 -7.17 -7.81
N ALA A 5 11.49 -7.57 -6.76
CA ALA A 5 12.09 -8.29 -5.64
C ALA A 5 12.55 -9.67 -6.07
N GLN A 6 13.64 -10.13 -5.48
CA GLN A 6 14.08 -11.51 -5.61
C GLN A 6 13.42 -12.36 -4.51
N PRO A 7 13.08 -13.63 -4.78
CA PRO A 7 12.43 -14.49 -3.78
C PRO A 7 13.16 -14.54 -2.43
N ALA A 8 14.48 -14.54 -2.45
CA ALA A 8 15.28 -14.56 -1.23
C ALA A 8 15.18 -13.28 -0.39
N GLU A 9 14.68 -12.18 -0.98
CA GLU A 9 14.54 -10.91 -0.27
C GLU A 9 13.22 -10.80 0.49
N LEU A 10 12.22 -11.62 0.18
CA LEU A 10 10.88 -11.50 0.76
C LEU A 10 10.86 -11.50 2.30
N PRO A 11 11.61 -12.36 3.00
CA PRO A 11 11.65 -12.29 4.46
C PRO A 11 12.16 -10.95 4.98
N TYR A 12 13.12 -10.34 4.30
CA TYR A 12 13.65 -9.04 4.68
C TYR A 12 12.60 -7.92 4.49
N LEU A 13 11.73 -8.06 3.49
CA LEU A 13 10.65 -7.10 3.28
C LEU A 13 9.64 -7.11 4.41
N GLN A 14 9.39 -8.27 5.04
CA GLN A 14 8.57 -8.35 6.25
C GLN A 14 9.19 -7.55 7.40
N GLU A 15 10.51 -7.57 7.54
CA GLU A 15 11.21 -6.75 8.54
C GLU A 15 11.04 -5.25 8.25
N ILE A 16 11.09 -4.85 6.99
CA ILE A 16 10.84 -3.46 6.58
C ILE A 16 9.40 -3.05 6.93
N GLU A 17 8.42 -3.90 6.65
CA GLU A 17 7.02 -3.63 6.98
C GLU A 17 6.82 -3.47 8.48
N ASN A 18 7.37 -4.36 9.28
CA ASN A 18 7.31 -4.29 10.74
C ASN A 18 7.96 -3.01 11.27
N ALA A 19 9.13 -2.65 10.77
CA ALA A 19 9.81 -1.42 11.16
C ALA A 19 9.01 -0.17 10.78
N SER A 20 8.43 -0.16 9.59
CA SER A 20 7.55 0.92 9.12
C SER A 20 6.31 1.06 9.99
N GLY A 21 5.73 -0.06 10.44
CA GLY A 21 4.52 -0.08 11.27
C GLY A 21 4.71 0.46 12.67
N GLU A 22 5.94 0.55 13.17
CA GLU A 22 6.20 1.06 14.53
C GLU A 22 5.68 2.47 14.77
N ALA A 23 5.59 3.29 13.73
CA ALA A 23 5.06 4.65 13.83
C ALA A 23 3.61 4.71 14.35
N PHE A 24 2.81 3.65 14.12
CA PHE A 24 1.43 3.57 14.61
C PHE A 24 1.36 3.55 16.14
N ARG A 25 2.41 3.07 16.80
CA ARG A 25 2.47 3.05 18.27
C ARG A 25 2.43 4.46 18.85
N ASP A 26 3.04 5.42 18.17
CA ASP A 26 3.11 6.81 18.61
C ASP A 26 1.79 7.57 18.49
N ILE A 27 0.82 7.02 17.75
CA ILE A 27 -0.51 7.64 17.58
C ILE A 27 -1.63 6.84 18.22
N GLY A 28 -1.28 5.96 19.18
CA GLY A 28 -2.25 5.20 19.96
C GLY A 28 -2.86 4.02 19.23
N MET A 29 -2.16 3.46 18.27
CA MET A 29 -2.57 2.28 17.50
C MET A 29 -1.55 1.15 17.63
N PRO A 30 -1.23 0.70 18.87
CA PRO A 30 -0.22 -0.34 19.07
C PRO A 30 -0.62 -1.68 18.44
N GLU A 31 -1.91 -1.98 18.34
CA GLU A 31 -2.41 -3.19 17.70
C GLU A 31 -2.04 -3.24 16.21
N ILE A 32 -1.97 -2.10 15.53
CA ILE A 32 -1.53 -2.03 14.14
C ILE A 32 -0.01 -2.21 14.05
N ALA A 33 0.74 -1.61 14.99
CA ALA A 33 2.19 -1.80 15.06
C ALA A 33 2.58 -3.26 15.33
N ASP A 34 1.75 -3.98 16.08
CA ASP A 34 1.96 -5.38 16.46
C ASP A 34 1.33 -6.38 15.48
N ASP A 35 0.64 -5.91 14.44
CA ASP A 35 0.02 -6.78 13.45
C ASP A 35 1.09 -7.54 12.64
N ASP A 36 0.73 -8.74 12.18
CA ASP A 36 1.63 -9.53 11.35
C ASP A 36 1.85 -8.85 9.99
N PRO A 37 3.07 -8.91 9.46
CA PRO A 37 3.33 -8.41 8.12
C PRO A 37 2.66 -9.30 7.07
N MET A 38 2.58 -8.80 5.84
CA MET A 38 2.12 -9.58 4.69
C MET A 38 2.90 -10.89 4.62
N SER A 39 2.18 -12.02 4.47
CA SER A 39 2.81 -13.33 4.48
C SER A 39 3.77 -13.54 3.30
N LEU A 40 4.73 -14.43 3.45
CA LEU A 40 5.64 -14.79 2.34
C LEU A 40 4.88 -15.35 1.15
N GLU A 41 3.80 -16.11 1.41
CA GLU A 41 2.93 -16.66 0.37
C GLU A 41 2.26 -15.53 -0.42
N ASP A 42 1.63 -14.58 0.28
CA ASP A 42 0.99 -13.44 -0.35
C ASP A 42 1.98 -12.58 -1.12
N LEU A 43 3.16 -12.31 -0.53
CA LEU A 43 4.22 -11.57 -1.24
C LEU A 43 4.64 -12.28 -2.52
N ALA A 44 4.76 -13.62 -2.49
CA ALA A 44 5.15 -14.39 -3.67
C ALA A 44 4.08 -14.40 -4.77
N GLU A 45 2.82 -14.20 -4.41
CA GLU A 45 1.69 -14.17 -5.36
C GLU A 45 1.49 -12.79 -6.02
N HIS A 46 2.15 -11.76 -5.51
CA HIS A 46 1.99 -10.40 -6.01
C HIS A 46 3.22 -9.92 -6.78
N ASP A 47 3.03 -8.84 -7.54
CA ASP A 47 4.15 -8.11 -8.13
C ASP A 47 4.77 -7.23 -7.05
N VAL A 48 5.97 -7.59 -6.62
CA VAL A 48 6.68 -6.87 -5.55
C VAL A 48 7.87 -6.13 -6.15
N TRP A 49 7.85 -4.81 -6.02
CA TRP A 49 8.94 -3.92 -6.45
C TRP A 49 9.67 -3.39 -5.23
N VAL A 50 10.99 -3.36 -5.30
CA VAL A 50 11.84 -2.87 -4.22
C VAL A 50 12.62 -1.63 -4.64
N ALA A 51 12.77 -0.70 -3.72
CA ALA A 51 13.69 0.43 -3.86
C ALA A 51 15.01 0.04 -3.18
N ILE A 52 16.10 0.20 -3.90
CA ILE A 52 17.43 -0.21 -3.45
C ILE A 52 18.17 0.99 -2.91
N GLY A 53 18.70 0.85 -1.70
CA GLY A 53 19.50 1.87 -1.05
C GLY A 53 20.96 1.87 -1.49
N ALA A 54 21.75 2.78 -0.90
CA ALA A 54 23.17 2.96 -1.25
C ALA A 54 24.03 1.71 -1.01
N GLU A 55 23.63 0.85 -0.08
CA GLU A 55 24.36 -0.38 0.24
C GLU A 55 23.96 -1.57 -0.66
N GLY A 56 23.11 -1.35 -1.64
CA GLY A 56 22.68 -2.39 -2.57
C GLY A 56 21.58 -3.31 -2.04
N VAL A 57 20.94 -2.96 -0.91
CA VAL A 57 19.87 -3.75 -0.30
C VAL A 57 18.54 -2.99 -0.37
N PRO A 58 17.40 -3.70 -0.35
CA PRO A 58 16.10 -3.04 -0.29
C PRO A 58 15.94 -2.17 0.95
N VAL A 59 15.38 -0.97 0.77
CA VAL A 59 15.02 -0.05 1.87
C VAL A 59 13.53 0.23 1.91
N ALA A 60 12.81 -0.19 0.87
CA ALA A 60 11.36 -0.02 0.75
C ALA A 60 10.81 -1.00 -0.27
N PHE A 61 9.52 -1.27 -0.20
CA PHE A 61 8.85 -2.10 -1.21
C PHE A 61 7.39 -1.70 -1.42
N ILE A 62 6.85 -2.13 -2.55
CA ILE A 62 5.42 -2.07 -2.86
C ILE A 62 4.99 -3.43 -3.39
N ALA A 63 3.88 -3.95 -2.88
CA ALA A 63 3.25 -5.17 -3.35
C ALA A 63 1.93 -4.81 -4.04
N ALA A 64 1.78 -5.19 -5.29
CA ALA A 64 0.62 -4.85 -6.10
C ALA A 64 0.10 -6.06 -6.86
N GLY A 65 -1.18 -6.03 -7.21
CA GLY A 65 -1.83 -7.07 -7.99
C GLY A 65 -3.03 -6.55 -8.75
N ASP A 66 -3.65 -7.41 -9.56
CA ASP A 66 -4.85 -7.04 -10.32
C ASP A 66 -6.09 -7.23 -9.45
N VAL A 67 -6.93 -6.20 -9.41
CA VAL A 67 -8.27 -6.29 -8.81
C VAL A 67 -9.25 -5.60 -9.76
N ASP A 68 -10.08 -6.38 -10.41
CA ASP A 68 -11.10 -5.91 -11.37
C ASP A 68 -10.52 -5.00 -12.46
N GLY A 69 -9.32 -5.30 -12.95
CA GLY A 69 -8.66 -4.53 -14.00
C GLY A 69 -7.86 -3.33 -13.51
N ALA A 70 -7.95 -2.94 -12.25
CA ALA A 70 -7.10 -1.92 -11.66
C ALA A 70 -5.85 -2.55 -11.04
N VAL A 71 -4.79 -1.78 -10.92
CA VAL A 71 -3.63 -2.14 -10.10
C VAL A 71 -3.98 -1.83 -8.65
N HIS A 72 -4.09 -2.86 -7.82
CA HIS A 72 -4.35 -2.67 -6.39
C HIS A 72 -3.04 -2.74 -5.60
N VAL A 73 -2.77 -1.70 -4.82
CA VAL A 73 -1.61 -1.65 -3.93
C VAL A 73 -2.01 -2.31 -2.62
N HIS A 74 -1.47 -3.52 -2.37
CA HIS A 74 -1.73 -4.28 -1.15
C HIS A 74 -0.89 -3.80 0.02
N GLN A 75 0.35 -3.37 -0.26
CA GLN A 75 1.27 -2.89 0.77
C GLN A 75 2.29 -1.95 0.14
N VAL A 76 2.64 -0.89 0.83
CA VAL A 76 3.80 -0.05 0.54
C VAL A 76 4.45 0.32 1.88
N SER A 77 5.74 0.03 2.02
CA SER A 77 6.48 0.26 3.26
C SER A 77 7.85 0.82 2.95
N VAL A 78 8.27 1.81 3.73
CA VAL A 78 9.61 2.40 3.67
C VAL A 78 10.24 2.23 5.05
N HIS A 79 11.45 1.68 5.10
CA HIS A 79 12.17 1.56 6.38
C HIS A 79 12.34 2.97 6.99
N PRO A 80 12.11 3.14 8.30
CA PRO A 80 12.16 4.46 8.95
C PRO A 80 13.46 5.22 8.74
N SER A 81 14.58 4.51 8.60
CA SER A 81 15.89 5.14 8.33
C SER A 81 15.95 5.89 7.00
N HIS A 82 15.01 5.63 6.10
CA HIS A 82 14.90 6.23 4.76
C HIS A 82 13.58 6.99 4.58
N ALA A 83 12.87 7.28 5.66
CA ALA A 83 11.63 8.02 5.63
C ALA A 83 11.82 9.46 5.14
N ARG A 84 10.78 10.05 4.56
CA ARG A 84 10.74 11.44 4.08
C ARG A 84 11.74 11.76 2.97
N GLN A 85 12.13 10.77 2.19
CA GLN A 85 13.01 10.94 1.03
C GLN A 85 12.28 10.76 -0.31
N GLY A 86 10.94 10.65 -0.28
CA GLY A 86 10.13 10.47 -1.48
C GLY A 86 10.15 9.06 -2.06
N ILE A 87 10.68 8.06 -1.34
CA ILE A 87 10.82 6.69 -1.84
C ILE A 87 9.46 6.02 -2.01
N GLY A 88 8.54 6.20 -1.05
CA GLY A 88 7.18 5.66 -1.16
C GLY A 88 6.44 6.24 -2.37
N ALA A 89 6.55 7.54 -2.59
CA ALA A 89 5.95 8.19 -3.76
C ALA A 89 6.55 7.66 -5.07
N ALA A 90 7.86 7.42 -5.11
CA ALA A 90 8.52 6.85 -6.30
C ALA A 90 8.05 5.43 -6.60
N LEU A 91 7.84 4.60 -5.57
CA LEU A 91 7.29 3.25 -5.73
C LEU A 91 5.85 3.30 -6.26
N ILE A 92 5.03 4.18 -5.72
CA ILE A 92 3.65 4.37 -6.19
C ILE A 92 3.65 4.86 -7.63
N GLU A 93 4.47 5.86 -7.96
CA GLU A 93 4.61 6.34 -9.34
C GLU A 93 5.01 5.21 -10.29
N HIS A 94 5.91 4.33 -9.84
CA HIS A 94 6.35 3.19 -10.64
C HIS A 94 5.17 2.30 -11.09
N VAL A 95 4.26 1.97 -10.17
CA VAL A 95 3.09 1.14 -10.51
C VAL A 95 1.98 1.92 -11.21
N THR A 96 1.95 3.26 -11.09
CA THR A 96 0.96 4.10 -11.77
C THR A 96 1.34 4.45 -13.21
N ARG A 97 2.51 4.06 -13.68
CA ARG A 97 2.93 4.27 -15.08
C ARG A 97 2.12 3.46 -16.07
N SER A 98 1.42 2.44 -15.62
CA SER A 98 0.48 1.71 -16.47
C SER A 98 -0.71 2.63 -16.83
N GLU A 99 -1.38 2.34 -17.94
CA GLU A 99 -2.60 3.06 -18.35
C GLU A 99 -3.84 2.63 -17.55
N ARG A 100 -3.64 1.98 -16.40
CA ARG A 100 -4.70 1.44 -15.55
C ARG A 100 -4.94 2.35 -14.36
N ALA A 101 -6.15 2.32 -13.81
CA ALA A 101 -6.40 2.92 -12.51
C ALA A 101 -5.63 2.18 -11.42
N VAL A 102 -5.29 2.89 -10.35
CA VAL A 102 -4.61 2.31 -9.18
C VAL A 102 -5.51 2.49 -7.97
N THR A 103 -5.71 1.43 -7.21
CA THR A 103 -6.54 1.46 -6.00
C THR A 103 -5.74 1.05 -4.78
N LEU A 104 -6.19 1.46 -3.62
CA LEU A 104 -5.67 1.01 -2.32
C LEU A 104 -6.74 1.19 -1.25
N THR A 105 -6.51 0.58 -0.08
CA THR A 105 -7.27 0.86 1.13
C THR A 105 -6.31 1.36 2.21
N THR A 106 -6.76 2.28 3.06
CA THR A 106 -5.89 2.91 4.03
C THR A 106 -6.69 3.49 5.21
N PHE A 107 -6.02 4.03 6.21
CA PHE A 107 -6.66 4.70 7.33
C PHE A 107 -7.01 6.16 6.98
N ARG A 108 -8.20 6.61 7.42
CA ARG A 108 -8.69 7.97 7.15
C ARG A 108 -7.88 9.06 7.84
N ASP A 109 -7.62 8.87 9.12
CA ASP A 109 -7.14 9.94 10.00
C ASP A 109 -5.65 9.82 10.35
N VAL A 110 -4.92 8.94 9.67
CA VAL A 110 -3.48 8.78 9.88
C VAL A 110 -2.74 9.68 8.87
N PRO A 111 -1.87 10.61 9.34
CA PRO A 111 -1.25 11.61 8.45
C PRO A 111 -0.48 11.06 7.25
N TRP A 112 0.15 9.87 7.41
CA TRP A 112 0.89 9.22 6.32
C TRP A 112 0.05 8.21 5.54
N ASN A 113 -1.28 8.24 5.70
CA ASN A 113 -2.22 7.41 4.94
C ASN A 113 -3.12 8.28 4.06
N GLN A 114 -4.42 8.39 4.30
CA GLN A 114 -5.31 9.13 3.40
C GLN A 114 -4.77 10.53 3.02
N PRO A 115 -4.35 11.40 3.95
CA PRO A 115 -3.83 12.71 3.59
C PRO A 115 -2.60 12.66 2.66
N TYR A 116 -1.73 11.67 2.89
CA TYR A 116 -0.55 11.46 2.05
C TYR A 116 -0.95 11.04 0.63
N TYR A 117 -1.85 10.07 0.49
CA TYR A 117 -2.30 9.61 -0.83
C TYR A 117 -3.10 10.68 -1.58
N GLU A 118 -3.87 11.50 -0.87
CA GLU A 118 -4.54 12.65 -1.49
C GLU A 118 -3.54 13.60 -2.14
N ARG A 119 -2.40 13.85 -1.48
CA ARG A 119 -1.33 14.68 -2.06
C ARG A 119 -0.71 14.06 -3.30
N LEU A 120 -0.78 12.74 -3.46
CA LEU A 120 -0.31 12.04 -4.66
C LEU A 120 -1.37 11.99 -5.77
N GLY A 121 -2.57 12.53 -5.52
CA GLY A 121 -3.63 12.60 -6.50
C GLY A 121 -4.73 11.53 -6.35
N PHE A 122 -4.62 10.65 -5.37
CA PHE A 122 -5.68 9.68 -5.06
C PHE A 122 -6.91 10.39 -4.50
N ARG A 123 -8.09 9.82 -4.75
CA ARG A 123 -9.35 10.31 -4.21
C ARG A 123 -10.05 9.21 -3.44
N ALA A 124 -10.64 9.57 -2.30
CA ALA A 124 -11.44 8.65 -1.50
C ALA A 124 -12.72 8.27 -2.23
N MET A 125 -13.14 7.02 -2.05
CA MET A 125 -14.36 6.47 -2.63
C MET A 125 -15.33 6.08 -1.52
N GLU A 126 -16.62 6.41 -1.70
CA GLU A 126 -17.67 5.93 -0.81
C GLU A 126 -17.89 4.42 -1.00
N PHE A 127 -18.18 3.69 0.08
CA PHE A 127 -18.26 2.22 0.05
C PHE A 127 -19.27 1.72 -0.98
N HIS A 128 -20.42 2.36 -1.10
CA HIS A 128 -21.42 1.93 -2.08
C HIS A 128 -20.92 2.10 -3.53
N ALA A 129 -20.16 3.16 -3.80
CA ALA A 129 -19.55 3.37 -5.11
C ALA A 129 -18.48 2.31 -5.39
N VAL A 130 -17.71 1.92 -4.37
CA VAL A 130 -16.74 0.83 -4.45
C VAL A 130 -17.46 -0.48 -4.81
N ALA A 131 -18.54 -0.80 -4.11
CA ALA A 131 -19.28 -2.05 -4.34
C ALA A 131 -19.84 -2.15 -5.75
N GLU A 132 -20.24 -1.03 -6.34
CA GLU A 132 -20.73 -0.97 -7.73
C GLU A 132 -19.61 -1.06 -8.76
N ALA A 133 -18.50 -0.34 -8.52
CA ALA A 133 -17.41 -0.23 -9.50
C ALA A 133 -16.43 -1.40 -9.45
N SER A 134 -16.22 -1.97 -8.26
CA SER A 134 -15.22 -3.04 -8.04
C SER A 134 -15.66 -3.98 -6.92
N PRO A 135 -16.37 -5.06 -7.28
CA PRO A 135 -16.74 -6.09 -6.29
C PRO A 135 -15.54 -6.68 -5.56
N GLY A 136 -14.40 -6.84 -6.25
CA GLY A 136 -13.16 -7.35 -5.64
C GLY A 136 -12.59 -6.41 -4.58
N LEU A 137 -12.62 -5.10 -4.82
CA LEU A 137 -12.18 -4.12 -3.83
C LEU A 137 -13.12 -4.10 -2.62
N ALA A 138 -14.43 -4.19 -2.84
CA ALA A 138 -15.40 -4.29 -1.77
C ALA A 138 -15.17 -5.54 -0.91
N GLU A 139 -14.81 -6.66 -1.53
CA GLU A 139 -14.47 -7.89 -0.81
C GLU A 139 -13.24 -7.74 0.05
N ILE A 140 -12.19 -7.07 -0.46
CA ILE A 140 -11.00 -6.74 0.32
C ILE A 140 -11.38 -5.94 1.58
N MET A 141 -12.24 -4.95 1.45
CA MET A 141 -12.69 -4.14 2.60
C MET A 141 -13.49 -4.97 3.60
N ARG A 142 -14.30 -5.92 3.15
CA ARG A 142 -15.03 -6.84 4.05
C ARG A 142 -14.07 -7.78 4.79
N GLU A 143 -13.05 -8.29 4.11
CA GLU A 143 -12.02 -9.12 4.73
C GLU A 143 -11.24 -8.34 5.79
N GLU A 144 -10.89 -7.08 5.53
CA GLU A 144 -10.26 -6.21 6.51
C GLU A 144 -11.13 -6.06 7.76
N ALA A 145 -12.42 -5.79 7.58
CA ALA A 145 -13.37 -5.68 8.68
C ALA A 145 -13.48 -7.00 9.49
N SER A 146 -13.48 -8.14 8.80
CA SER A 146 -13.54 -9.46 9.45
C SER A 146 -12.29 -9.77 10.28
N ARG A 147 -11.16 -9.14 9.95
CA ARG A 147 -9.90 -9.28 10.68
C ARG A 147 -9.74 -8.25 11.81
N GLY A 148 -10.76 -7.43 12.06
CA GLY A 148 -10.77 -6.48 13.15
C GLY A 148 -10.41 -5.04 12.80
N LEU A 149 -10.22 -4.72 11.52
CA LEU A 149 -10.03 -3.32 11.10
C LEU A 149 -11.40 -2.64 11.05
N ASP A 150 -11.60 -1.66 11.91
CA ASP A 150 -12.87 -0.92 12.01
C ASP A 150 -13.16 -0.20 10.68
N PRO A 151 -14.27 -0.56 9.98
CA PRO A 151 -14.63 0.07 8.72
C PRO A 151 -14.76 1.60 8.79
N ALA A 152 -15.13 2.15 9.94
CA ALA A 152 -15.24 3.60 10.12
C ALA A 152 -13.89 4.31 10.01
N THR A 153 -12.79 3.60 10.25
CA THR A 153 -11.42 4.14 10.19
C THR A 153 -10.75 3.91 8.85
N ARG A 154 -11.36 3.12 7.95
CA ARG A 154 -10.78 2.73 6.67
C ARG A 154 -11.45 3.43 5.51
N VAL A 155 -10.72 3.59 4.41
CA VAL A 155 -11.20 4.17 3.17
C VAL A 155 -10.54 3.51 1.98
N ALA A 156 -11.30 3.28 0.92
CA ALA A 156 -10.75 2.94 -0.39
C ALA A 156 -10.43 4.23 -1.15
N MET A 157 -9.33 4.21 -1.87
CA MET A 157 -8.90 5.34 -2.68
C MET A 157 -8.53 4.89 -4.08
N ALA A 158 -8.69 5.76 -5.05
CA ALA A 158 -8.33 5.48 -6.44
C ALA A 158 -7.56 6.64 -7.07
N LEU A 159 -6.61 6.28 -7.92
CA LEU A 159 -5.93 7.19 -8.82
C LEU A 159 -6.29 6.81 -10.25
N LEU A 160 -6.91 7.71 -10.99
CA LEU A 160 -7.28 7.48 -12.39
C LEU A 160 -6.03 7.41 -13.28
N PRO A 161 -6.13 6.72 -14.44
CA PRO A 161 -5.06 6.77 -15.45
C PRO A 161 -4.71 8.21 -15.79
N ALA A 162 -3.44 8.47 -16.14
CA ALA A 162 -2.95 9.83 -16.39
C ALA A 162 -3.81 10.62 -17.38
N LYS A 163 -4.28 9.96 -18.45
CA LYS A 163 -5.13 10.56 -19.48
C LYS A 163 -6.55 10.90 -19.01
N GLU A 164 -7.00 10.35 -17.89
CA GLU A 164 -8.33 10.59 -17.31
C GLU A 164 -8.31 11.52 -16.11
N ARG A 165 -7.12 11.99 -15.70
CA ARG A 165 -6.99 12.93 -14.59
C ARG A 165 -7.41 14.33 -15.03
N PRO A 166 -8.17 15.04 -14.18
CA PRO A 166 -8.52 16.43 -14.45
C PRO A 166 -7.33 17.36 -14.51
#